data_c58991677613ff7c2f5afa3737d92bb9
#
_entry.id   c58991677613ff7c2f5afa3737d92bb9
#
_cell.length_a   1.000
_cell.length_b   1.000
_cell.length_c   1.000
_cell.angle_alpha   90.00
_cell.angle_beta   90.00
_cell.angle_gamma   90.00
#
_symmetry.space_group_name_H-M   'P 1'
#
loop_
_entity.id
_entity.type
_entity.pdbx_description
1 polymer ?
#
loop_
_entity_poly.entity_id
_entity_poly.type
_entity_poly.pdbx_seq_one_letter_code
_entity_poly.pdbx_strand_id
1 'polypeptide(L)'
;MIVGIPTYGRSWTLSGSSTSLLSSASGGGTQGPISQEAGFLTYNEICKNINVNGWTKVTDSTGKMGPYAYSGNQWVGYDDIAMVAVKAQYIVDNQLGGGMFWDLPSDDFKNLCGDGKYPLIKTVSEIVKTGKTCSRGEIFLNYFYN
;
A
#
# COMPACT_ATOMS: atom_id res chain seq x y z
N MET A 1 4.11 -19.56 10.75
CA MET A 1 4.71 -18.53 9.85
C MET A 1 4.00 -17.21 10.12
N ILE A 2 4.72 -16.08 10.07
CA ILE A 2 4.18 -14.72 10.18
C ILE A 2 4.42 -14.01 8.84
N VAL A 3 3.41 -13.31 8.32
CA VAL A 3 3.51 -12.56 7.06
C VAL A 3 3.94 -11.13 7.35
N GLY A 4 5.04 -10.67 6.75
CA GLY A 4 5.48 -9.28 6.80
C GLY A 4 4.62 -8.41 5.89
N ILE A 5 4.11 -7.30 6.42
CA ILE A 5 3.26 -6.34 5.71
C ILE A 5 3.90 -4.95 5.82
N PRO A 6 4.36 -4.36 4.71
CA PRO A 6 4.92 -3.03 4.73
C PRO A 6 3.81 -1.98 4.81
N THR A 7 4.06 -0.92 5.55
CA THR A 7 3.25 0.30 5.60
C THR A 7 3.94 1.45 4.85
N TYR A 8 4.82 1.09 3.94
CA TYR A 8 5.62 1.98 3.10
C TYR A 8 5.71 1.45 1.66
N GLY A 9 6.21 2.27 0.77
CA GLY A 9 6.53 1.89 -0.61
C GLY A 9 8.01 2.07 -0.94
N ARG A 10 8.48 1.28 -1.89
CA ARG A 10 9.79 1.48 -2.52
C ARG A 10 9.64 2.32 -3.77
N SER A 11 10.40 3.39 -3.84
CA SER A 11 10.31 4.38 -4.90
C SER A 11 11.56 4.43 -5.77
N TRP A 12 11.35 4.81 -7.03
CA TRP A 12 12.38 4.78 -8.06
C TRP A 12 12.30 6.02 -8.94
N THR A 13 13.46 6.48 -9.40
CA THR A 13 13.58 7.46 -10.48
C THR A 13 13.76 6.69 -11.79
N LEU A 14 12.76 6.76 -12.66
CA LEU A 14 12.78 6.06 -13.95
C LEU A 14 13.77 6.72 -14.89
N SER A 15 14.48 5.90 -15.69
CA SER A 15 15.46 6.37 -16.66
C SER A 15 14.91 6.58 -18.08
N GLY A 16 13.65 6.21 -18.32
CA GLY A 16 12.97 6.34 -19.62
C GLY A 16 11.56 6.91 -19.49
N SER A 17 10.81 6.91 -20.58
CA SER A 17 9.42 7.40 -20.62
C SER A 17 8.38 6.37 -20.18
N SER A 18 8.74 5.09 -20.09
CA SER A 18 7.83 4.04 -19.63
C SER A 18 7.61 4.14 -18.12
N THR A 19 6.36 4.08 -17.70
CA THR A 19 5.94 4.09 -16.29
C THR A 19 5.32 2.77 -15.84
N SER A 20 5.35 1.74 -16.70
CA SER A 20 4.83 0.41 -16.40
C SER A 20 5.73 -0.37 -15.44
N LEU A 21 5.22 -1.50 -14.96
CA LEU A 21 6.06 -2.47 -14.24
C LEU A 21 7.27 -2.87 -15.08
N LEU A 22 8.38 -3.15 -14.41
CA LEU A 22 9.66 -3.53 -15.00
C LEU A 22 10.33 -2.43 -15.84
N SER A 23 9.86 -1.19 -15.77
CA SER A 23 10.58 -0.05 -16.38
C SER A 23 11.95 0.15 -15.74
N SER A 24 12.92 0.54 -16.56
CA SER A 24 14.28 0.80 -16.08
C SER A 24 14.33 2.02 -15.16
N ALA A 25 15.13 1.94 -14.11
CA ALA A 25 15.35 3.02 -13.17
C ALA A 25 16.82 3.39 -13.09
N SER A 26 17.12 4.65 -12.82
CA SER A 26 18.48 5.18 -12.62
C SER A 26 18.90 5.18 -11.15
N GLY A 27 17.95 5.01 -10.22
CA GLY A 27 18.22 5.01 -8.78
C GLY A 27 16.95 5.09 -7.95
N GLY A 28 17.11 5.29 -6.65
CA GLY A 28 16.01 5.52 -5.72
C GLY A 28 15.23 6.78 -6.11
N GLY A 29 13.92 6.77 -5.81
CA GLY A 29 13.06 7.94 -5.99
C GLY A 29 13.43 9.08 -5.05
N THR A 30 12.94 10.27 -5.36
CA THR A 30 13.14 11.45 -4.51
C THR A 30 12.59 11.19 -3.11
N GLN A 31 13.36 11.56 -2.10
CA GLN A 31 12.93 11.46 -0.70
C GLN A 31 11.66 12.25 -0.43
N GLY A 32 10.79 11.71 0.39
CA GLY A 32 9.62 12.41 0.88
C GLY A 32 9.93 13.35 2.06
N PRO A 33 9.02 14.27 2.41
CA PRO A 33 9.22 15.20 3.52
C PRO A 33 9.18 14.52 4.90
N ILE A 34 8.60 13.33 5.00
CA ILE A 34 8.49 12.56 6.25
C ILE A 34 9.56 11.46 6.27
N SER A 35 9.65 10.67 5.21
CA SER A 35 10.61 9.57 5.09
C SER A 35 12.06 10.03 5.05
N GLN A 36 12.36 11.18 4.43
CA GLN A 36 13.70 11.77 4.30
C GLN A 36 14.77 10.79 3.78
N GLU A 37 14.33 9.74 3.08
CA GLU A 37 15.19 8.69 2.51
C GLU A 37 14.87 8.50 1.03
N ALA A 38 15.90 8.53 0.19
CA ALA A 38 15.75 8.26 -1.24
C ALA A 38 15.37 6.79 -1.46
N GLY A 39 14.38 6.55 -2.32
CA GLY A 39 13.90 5.19 -2.60
C GLY A 39 12.89 4.65 -1.59
N PHE A 40 12.46 5.48 -0.64
CA PHE A 40 11.49 5.12 0.39
C PHE A 40 10.42 6.21 0.55
N LEU A 41 9.14 5.80 0.59
CA LEU A 41 8.02 6.69 0.90
C LEU A 41 7.10 6.00 1.90
N THR A 42 6.66 6.72 2.93
CA THR A 42 5.65 6.23 3.87
C THR A 42 4.28 6.16 3.19
N TYR A 43 3.37 5.32 3.68
CA TYR A 43 2.04 5.18 3.09
C TYR A 43 1.29 6.52 3.06
N ASN A 44 1.38 7.32 4.13
CA ASN A 44 0.73 8.63 4.17
C ASN A 44 1.30 9.63 3.14
N GLU A 45 2.59 9.54 2.79
CA GLU A 45 3.18 10.34 1.70
C GLU A 45 2.66 9.88 0.34
N ILE A 46 2.56 8.56 0.14
CA ILE A 46 2.08 7.97 -1.12
C ILE A 46 0.64 8.38 -1.37
N CYS A 47 -0.26 8.21 -0.40
CA CYS A 47 -1.65 8.57 -0.60
C CYS A 47 -1.85 10.08 -0.75
N LYS A 48 -1.08 10.92 -0.04
CA LYS A 48 -1.08 12.35 -0.26
C LYS A 48 -0.63 12.72 -1.69
N ASN A 49 0.41 12.04 -2.19
CA ASN A 49 0.87 12.25 -3.55
C ASN A 49 -0.23 11.92 -4.58
N ILE A 50 -1.00 10.85 -4.35
CA ILE A 50 -2.11 10.45 -5.21
C ILE A 50 -3.28 11.43 -5.07
N ASN A 51 -3.75 11.69 -3.85
CA ASN A 51 -4.98 12.43 -3.60
C ASN A 51 -4.84 13.95 -3.82
N VAL A 52 -3.65 14.51 -3.58
CA VAL A 52 -3.41 15.95 -3.59
C VAL A 52 -2.45 16.37 -4.69
N ASN A 53 -1.38 15.62 -4.92
CA ASN A 53 -0.31 16.03 -5.84
C ASN A 53 -0.49 15.44 -7.26
N GLY A 54 -1.61 14.79 -7.54
CA GLY A 54 -1.99 14.33 -8.88
C GLY A 54 -1.17 13.15 -9.41
N TRP A 55 -0.61 12.31 -8.54
CA TRP A 55 0.04 11.08 -8.99
C TRP A 55 -0.97 10.10 -9.56
N THR A 56 -0.61 9.45 -10.65
CA THR A 56 -1.44 8.42 -11.27
C THR A 56 -1.26 7.11 -10.54
N LYS A 57 -2.36 6.57 -9.97
CA LYS A 57 -2.40 5.23 -9.37
C LYS A 57 -2.77 4.19 -10.42
N VAL A 58 -2.05 3.08 -10.44
CA VAL A 58 -2.35 1.91 -11.27
C VAL A 58 -2.52 0.69 -10.37
N THR A 59 -3.63 -0.01 -10.55
CA THR A 59 -3.97 -1.21 -9.79
C THR A 59 -3.92 -2.46 -10.66
N ASP A 60 -3.48 -3.58 -10.09
CA ASP A 60 -3.58 -4.88 -10.75
C ASP A 60 -5.02 -5.43 -10.66
N SER A 61 -5.70 -5.55 -11.79
CA SER A 61 -7.05 -6.10 -11.87
C SER A 61 -7.16 -7.55 -11.40
N THR A 62 -6.05 -8.30 -11.40
CA THR A 62 -6.00 -9.68 -10.93
C THR A 62 -5.85 -9.77 -9.41
N GLY A 63 -5.46 -8.68 -8.74
CA GLY A 63 -5.21 -8.58 -7.32
C GLY A 63 -4.09 -9.50 -6.82
N LYS A 64 -3.13 -9.81 -7.68
CA LYS A 64 -1.95 -10.61 -7.34
C LYS A 64 -0.75 -9.75 -6.97
N MET A 65 -0.76 -8.50 -7.40
CA MET A 65 0.30 -7.53 -7.12
C MET A 65 -0.29 -6.28 -6.44
N GLY A 66 0.50 -5.64 -5.58
CA GLY A 66 0.18 -4.34 -5.03
C GLY A 66 0.11 -3.26 -6.12
N PRO A 67 -0.59 -2.16 -5.86
CA PRO A 67 -0.62 -1.03 -6.77
C PRO A 67 0.75 -0.36 -6.87
N TYR A 68 0.90 0.41 -7.93
CA TYR A 68 1.96 1.39 -8.02
C TYR A 68 1.40 2.78 -8.37
N ALA A 69 2.16 3.81 -8.08
CA ALA A 69 1.81 5.16 -8.48
C ALA A 69 3.02 5.88 -9.08
N TYR A 70 2.76 6.85 -9.95
CA TYR A 70 3.82 7.61 -10.59
C TYR A 70 3.41 9.05 -10.92
N SER A 71 4.42 9.92 -11.04
CA SER A 71 4.29 11.27 -11.58
C SER A 71 5.61 11.65 -12.25
N GLY A 72 5.55 12.00 -13.55
CA GLY A 72 6.77 12.19 -14.34
C GLY A 72 7.64 10.94 -14.32
N ASN A 73 8.89 11.08 -13.88
CA ASN A 73 9.83 9.98 -13.73
C ASN A 73 9.91 9.38 -12.31
N GLN A 74 9.06 9.84 -11.38
CA GLN A 74 8.99 9.28 -10.03
C GLN A 74 7.96 8.16 -10.00
N TRP A 75 8.31 7.03 -9.42
CA TRP A 75 7.50 5.82 -9.37
C TRP A 75 7.61 5.17 -7.99
N VAL A 76 6.50 4.62 -7.48
CA VAL A 76 6.47 3.91 -6.20
C VAL A 76 5.58 2.69 -6.27
N GLY A 77 6.07 1.54 -5.85
CA GLY A 77 5.28 0.34 -5.59
C GLY A 77 5.00 0.20 -4.09
N TYR A 78 3.77 -0.14 -3.72
CA TYR A 78 3.32 -0.15 -2.33
C TYR A 78 2.15 -1.10 -2.11
N ASP A 79 1.73 -1.27 -0.87
CA ASP A 79 0.46 -1.92 -0.53
C ASP A 79 -0.59 -0.87 -0.17
N ASP A 80 -1.77 -0.95 -0.76
CA ASP A 80 -2.94 -0.18 -0.33
C ASP A 80 -3.88 -1.04 0.54
N ILE A 81 -4.99 -0.43 0.99
CA ILE A 81 -6.00 -1.11 1.82
C ILE A 81 -6.49 -2.40 1.16
N ALA A 82 -6.73 -2.37 -0.16
CA ALA A 82 -7.20 -3.56 -0.88
C ALA A 82 -6.15 -4.67 -0.90
N MET A 83 -4.88 -4.33 -1.10
CA MET A 83 -3.80 -5.33 -1.13
C MET A 83 -3.50 -5.90 0.26
N VAL A 84 -3.51 -5.10 1.31
CA VAL A 84 -3.33 -5.63 2.67
C VAL A 84 -4.50 -6.51 3.10
N ALA A 85 -5.73 -6.24 2.61
CA ALA A 85 -6.87 -7.12 2.82
C ALA A 85 -6.69 -8.49 2.15
N VAL A 86 -6.15 -8.52 0.92
CA VAL A 86 -5.79 -9.78 0.23
C VAL A 86 -4.73 -10.55 1.04
N LYS A 87 -3.70 -9.87 1.55
CA LYS A 87 -2.67 -10.48 2.40
C LYS A 87 -3.24 -11.00 3.71
N ALA A 88 -4.15 -10.26 4.35
CA ALA A 88 -4.83 -10.67 5.56
C ALA A 88 -5.71 -11.91 5.32
N GLN A 89 -6.43 -11.96 4.20
CA GLN A 89 -7.21 -13.13 3.83
C GLN A 89 -6.32 -14.35 3.59
N TYR A 90 -5.16 -14.17 2.95
CA TYR A 90 -4.18 -15.23 2.77
C TYR A 90 -3.69 -15.81 4.12
N ILE A 91 -3.49 -14.94 5.13
CA ILE A 91 -3.14 -15.36 6.50
C ILE A 91 -4.23 -16.26 7.08
N VAL A 92 -5.48 -15.86 6.95
CA VAL A 92 -6.65 -16.60 7.47
C VAL A 92 -6.80 -17.95 6.74
N ASP A 93 -6.82 -17.94 5.42
CA ASP A 93 -7.06 -19.12 4.58
C ASP A 93 -5.99 -20.20 4.76
N ASN A 94 -4.76 -19.79 5.03
CA ASN A 94 -3.63 -20.70 5.25
C ASN A 94 -3.33 -20.94 6.74
N GLN A 95 -4.17 -20.47 7.66
CA GLN A 95 -4.03 -20.65 9.11
C GLN A 95 -2.63 -20.24 9.60
N LEU A 96 -2.10 -19.13 9.08
CA LEU A 96 -0.78 -18.62 9.46
C LEU A 96 -0.83 -17.94 10.82
N GLY A 97 0.33 -17.76 11.46
CA GLY A 97 0.43 -17.19 12.80
C GLY A 97 0.08 -15.70 12.93
N GLY A 98 -0.18 -15.01 11.81
CA GLY A 98 -0.58 -13.60 11.81
C GLY A 98 0.25 -12.73 10.88
N GLY A 99 0.03 -11.41 10.97
CA GLY A 99 0.78 -10.37 10.25
C GLY A 99 1.74 -9.60 11.17
N MET A 100 2.88 -9.19 10.63
CA MET A 100 3.82 -8.28 11.26
C MET A 100 3.97 -7.05 10.39
N PHE A 101 3.84 -5.88 10.98
CA PHE A 101 3.95 -4.62 10.26
C PHE A 101 5.31 -3.98 10.43
N TRP A 102 5.85 -3.48 9.35
CA TRP A 102 7.00 -2.60 9.35
C TRP A 102 6.67 -1.38 8.50
N ASP A 103 6.46 -0.22 9.15
CA ASP A 103 6.43 0.03 10.59
C ASP A 103 5.20 0.90 10.94
N LEU A 104 4.90 1.06 12.22
CA LEU A 104 3.75 1.84 12.68
C LEU A 104 3.75 3.32 12.22
N PRO A 105 4.89 4.05 12.30
CA PRO A 105 4.92 5.46 11.89
C PRO A 105 4.67 5.69 10.39
N SER A 106 4.88 4.68 9.55
CA SER A 106 4.74 4.79 8.10
C SER A 106 3.29 4.63 7.63
N ASP A 107 2.40 4.04 8.43
CA ASP A 107 0.96 4.05 8.14
C ASP A 107 0.35 5.45 8.38
N ASP A 108 -0.85 5.70 7.89
CA ASP A 108 -1.51 7.00 8.06
C ASP A 108 -2.09 7.20 9.47
N PHE A 109 -1.23 7.52 10.43
CA PHE A 109 -1.63 7.75 11.81
C PHE A 109 -2.38 9.07 12.03
N LYS A 110 -2.31 10.02 11.08
CA LYS A 110 -2.98 11.31 11.15
C LYS A 110 -4.29 11.39 10.37
N ASN A 111 -4.63 10.35 9.62
CA ASN A 111 -5.78 10.37 8.71
C ASN A 111 -5.64 11.43 7.60
N LEU A 112 -4.45 11.56 7.02
CA LEU A 112 -4.20 12.49 5.92
C LEU A 112 -4.78 11.98 4.59
N CYS A 113 -4.98 10.67 4.50
CA CYS A 113 -5.52 9.98 3.32
C CYS A 113 -7.05 9.97 3.28
N GLY A 114 -7.71 10.13 4.43
CA GLY A 114 -9.17 10.13 4.55
C GLY A 114 -9.79 8.78 4.93
N ASP A 115 -8.98 7.72 5.04
CA ASP A 115 -9.44 6.35 5.30
C ASP A 115 -9.41 5.97 6.81
N GLY A 116 -9.33 6.96 7.69
CA GLY A 116 -9.15 6.75 9.12
C GLY A 116 -7.69 6.62 9.53
N LYS A 117 -7.44 6.56 10.84
CA LYS A 117 -6.07 6.39 11.38
C LYS A 117 -5.62 4.95 11.30
N TYR A 118 -4.38 4.72 10.86
CA TYR A 118 -3.78 3.40 10.71
C TYR A 118 -4.60 2.45 9.80
N PRO A 119 -4.97 2.88 8.58
CA PRO A 119 -5.91 2.13 7.76
C PRO A 119 -5.38 0.76 7.35
N LEU A 120 -4.09 0.63 7.03
CA LEU A 120 -3.50 -0.65 6.63
C LEU A 120 -3.49 -1.63 7.81
N ILE A 121 -3.02 -1.19 8.97
CA ILE A 121 -2.92 -2.01 10.18
C ILE A 121 -4.31 -2.44 10.67
N LYS A 122 -5.28 -1.53 10.69
CA LYS A 122 -6.67 -1.84 11.08
C LYS A 122 -7.29 -2.88 10.18
N THR A 123 -7.20 -2.71 8.87
CA THR A 123 -7.74 -3.64 7.89
C THR A 123 -7.24 -5.06 8.14
N VAL A 124 -5.94 -5.24 8.28
CA VAL A 124 -5.37 -6.57 8.54
C VAL A 124 -5.80 -7.10 9.90
N SER A 125 -5.77 -6.25 10.93
CA SER A 125 -6.16 -6.64 12.30
C SER A 125 -7.61 -7.11 12.38
N GLU A 126 -8.53 -6.44 11.71
CA GLU A 126 -9.94 -6.78 11.67
C GLU A 126 -10.18 -8.12 10.97
N ILE A 127 -9.58 -8.32 9.79
CA ILE A 127 -9.74 -9.56 9.03
C ILE A 127 -9.14 -10.75 9.79
N VAL A 128 -7.93 -10.62 10.30
CA VAL A 128 -7.25 -11.73 11.01
C VAL A 128 -7.95 -12.07 12.32
N LYS A 129 -8.46 -11.07 13.07
CA LYS A 129 -9.20 -11.32 14.34
C LYS A 129 -10.53 -11.99 14.11
N THR A 130 -11.25 -11.64 13.06
CA THR A 130 -12.59 -12.20 12.81
C THR A 130 -12.53 -13.58 12.19
N GLY A 131 -11.41 -13.96 11.56
CA GLY A 131 -11.29 -15.21 10.82
C GLY A 131 -12.31 -15.38 9.70
N LYS A 132 -13.03 -14.30 9.34
CA LYS A 132 -14.03 -14.35 8.29
C LYS A 132 -13.35 -14.34 6.93
N THR A 133 -13.73 -15.29 6.10
CA THR A 133 -13.42 -15.26 4.67
C THR A 133 -14.21 -14.11 4.04
N CYS A 134 -13.54 -13.01 3.76
CA CYS A 134 -14.12 -11.96 2.93
C CYS A 134 -14.08 -12.39 1.47
N SER A 135 -15.23 -12.60 0.84
CA SER A 135 -15.29 -12.72 -0.61
C SER A 135 -14.86 -11.38 -1.23
N ARG A 136 -14.12 -11.44 -2.35
CA ARG A 136 -13.54 -10.26 -3.04
C ARG A 136 -14.53 -9.11 -3.29
N GLY A 137 -15.84 -9.39 -3.34
CA GLY A 137 -16.89 -8.39 -3.53
C GLY A 137 -17.30 -7.64 -2.26
N GLU A 138 -17.14 -8.23 -1.08
CA GLU A 138 -17.59 -7.63 0.19
C GLU A 138 -16.57 -6.62 0.75
N ILE A 139 -15.28 -6.75 0.43
CA ILE A 139 -14.25 -5.81 0.85
C ILE A 139 -14.48 -4.42 0.25
N PHE A 140 -14.97 -4.34 -0.99
CA PHE A 140 -15.24 -3.08 -1.65
C PHE A 140 -16.51 -2.37 -1.17
N LEU A 141 -17.51 -3.10 -0.69
CA LEU A 141 -18.82 -2.52 -0.32
C LEU A 141 -18.84 -1.96 1.11
N ASN A 142 -18.07 -2.50 2.04
CA ASN A 142 -18.12 -2.06 3.45
C ASN A 142 -17.21 -0.85 3.75
N TYR A 143 -16.26 -0.49 2.88
CA TYR A 143 -15.38 0.67 3.08
C TYR A 143 -15.89 1.97 2.44
N PHE A 144 -16.92 1.90 1.59
CA PHE A 144 -17.49 3.08 0.92
C PHE A 144 -18.81 3.58 1.52
N TYR A 145 -19.36 2.96 2.59
CA TYR A 145 -20.69 3.28 3.12
C TYR A 145 -20.75 3.50 4.64
N ASN A 146 -19.66 3.85 5.31
CA ASN A 146 -19.71 4.33 6.70
C ASN A 146 -18.93 5.62 6.86
#